data_d115cc13b8005543b0670a5a5325a3e9
#
_entry.id   d115cc13b8005543b0670a5a5325a3e9
#
_cell.length_a   1.000
_cell.length_b   1.000
_cell.length_c   1.000
_cell.angle_alpha   90.00
_cell.angle_beta   90.00
_cell.angle_gamma   90.00
#
_symmetry.space_group_name_H-M   'P 1'
#
loop_
_entity.id
_entity.type
_entity.pdbx_description
1 polymer ?
#
loop_
_entity_poly.entity_id
_entity_poly.type
_entity_poly.pdbx_seq_one_letter_code
_entity_poly.pdbx_strand_id
1 'polypeptide(L)'
;MNFATAERIAAAVLYEGYILYPYRATSTKNVQRWNFGTLYPQEYAEAQRPAESFFLLTEFLVIANMETRLDVRVRFLQLVRRRAGSTWQEWEEGIERSVELGNLAPGKLTSEPLSRLFSFQETATVTDTADNCPPPQDISGKVEIRVEPLRNGLHKVSLQLRNTTPVENATECARKDAMLRAFVSAHILLSVTAGEFVSLLDPPEEFRADVAACQNVGVFPVLVGNEGERSMLLCSPIILYDYPQIAPESEGDFFDGTEMDEMLALRVLTLTSKEKDEMRNVDDRARRILERTETLPQDFLMKVHGAIRGLRPVSGSPAADEQSMETFPIGDWDPLAESVRVFGSDLKVGSRVRLWPQKKADIMDMALEGKAAVIEAIEQDFEDNIQLAVVVDDDPGREFGMMRQPGHRFFFSVEEVEPLEDAKVEKQA
;
A
#
# COMPACT_ATOMS: atom_id res chain seq x y z
N MET A 1 -20.00 -18.34 -5.18
CA MET A 1 -18.80 -17.64 -4.68
C MET A 1 -19.21 -16.30 -4.10
N ASN A 2 -18.86 -16.01 -2.87
CA ASN A 2 -19.11 -14.71 -2.27
C ASN A 2 -17.78 -14.13 -1.77
N PHE A 3 -17.21 -13.23 -2.56
CA PHE A 3 -15.96 -12.54 -2.24
C PHE A 3 -16.17 -11.05 -1.88
N ALA A 4 -17.42 -10.63 -1.67
CA ALA A 4 -17.76 -9.20 -1.58
C ALA A 4 -16.92 -8.42 -0.56
N THR A 5 -16.63 -9.02 0.62
CA THR A 5 -15.83 -8.37 1.66
C THR A 5 -14.36 -8.23 1.24
N ALA A 6 -13.80 -9.25 0.58
CA ALA A 6 -12.41 -9.26 0.13
C ALA A 6 -12.18 -8.46 -1.16
N GLU A 7 -13.24 -8.27 -1.98
CA GLU A 7 -13.10 -7.62 -3.29
C GLU A 7 -12.63 -6.18 -3.23
N ARG A 8 -13.03 -5.43 -2.19
CA ARG A 8 -12.56 -4.03 -2.03
C ARG A 8 -11.06 -3.98 -1.75
N ILE A 9 -10.58 -4.84 -0.85
CA ILE A 9 -9.15 -4.94 -0.53
C ILE A 9 -8.37 -5.41 -1.77
N ALA A 10 -8.88 -6.46 -2.43
CA ALA A 10 -8.25 -7.00 -3.63
C ALA A 10 -8.25 -5.99 -4.80
N ALA A 11 -9.27 -5.14 -4.92
CA ALA A 11 -9.30 -4.09 -5.94
C ALA A 11 -8.25 -3.00 -5.68
N ALA A 12 -8.05 -2.59 -4.41
CA ALA A 12 -6.98 -1.67 -4.04
C ALA A 12 -5.60 -2.26 -4.38
N VAL A 13 -5.37 -3.53 -3.99
CA VAL A 13 -4.13 -4.25 -4.33
C VAL A 13 -3.91 -4.36 -5.84
N LEU A 14 -4.98 -4.58 -6.62
CA LEU A 14 -4.88 -4.77 -8.07
C LEU A 14 -4.28 -3.57 -8.80
N TYR A 15 -4.57 -2.38 -8.32
CA TYR A 15 -4.10 -1.13 -8.92
C TYR A 15 -2.94 -0.48 -8.16
N GLU A 16 -2.36 -1.15 -7.17
CA GLU A 16 -1.18 -0.64 -6.49
C GLU A 16 -0.03 -0.43 -7.49
N GLY A 17 0.53 0.79 -7.49
CA GLY A 17 1.56 1.18 -8.44
C GLY A 17 1.05 1.45 -9.87
N TYR A 18 -0.28 1.56 -10.07
CA TYR A 18 -0.87 1.90 -11.37
C TYR A 18 -0.31 3.21 -11.92
N ILE A 19 -0.28 4.24 -11.10
CA ILE A 19 0.34 5.53 -11.39
C ILE A 19 0.80 6.15 -10.07
N LEU A 20 2.07 6.49 -10.00
CA LEU A 20 2.68 7.06 -8.80
C LEU A 20 2.75 8.58 -8.90
N TYR A 21 2.78 9.24 -7.73
CA TYR A 21 3.05 10.68 -7.69
C TYR A 21 4.30 11.03 -8.52
N PRO A 22 4.30 12.06 -9.38
CA PRO A 22 3.32 13.15 -9.53
C PRO A 22 2.16 12.88 -10.50
N TYR A 23 1.73 11.64 -10.69
CA TYR A 23 0.59 11.23 -11.54
C TYR A 23 0.68 11.70 -13.00
N ARG A 24 1.89 11.78 -13.53
CA ARG A 24 2.19 12.17 -14.92
C ARG A 24 2.87 11.02 -15.64
N ALA A 25 2.46 10.75 -16.88
CA ALA A 25 3.07 9.71 -17.68
C ALA A 25 4.57 9.97 -17.97
N THR A 26 4.97 11.25 -18.02
CA THR A 26 6.37 11.69 -18.26
C THR A 26 7.27 11.54 -17.06
N SER A 27 6.73 11.30 -15.86
CA SER A 27 7.53 11.16 -14.66
C SER A 27 8.42 9.92 -14.71
N THR A 28 9.67 10.03 -14.28
CA THR A 28 10.62 8.91 -14.21
C THR A 28 10.07 7.73 -13.41
N LYS A 29 9.36 7.98 -12.31
CA LYS A 29 8.70 6.93 -11.52
C LYS A 29 7.66 6.17 -12.34
N ASN A 30 6.95 6.85 -13.25
CA ASN A 30 5.90 6.27 -14.06
C ASN A 30 6.39 5.65 -15.38
N VAL A 31 7.68 5.74 -15.69
CA VAL A 31 8.30 5.03 -16.82
C VAL A 31 8.50 3.55 -16.50
N GLN A 32 8.70 3.20 -15.23
CA GLN A 32 8.87 1.82 -14.74
C GLN A 32 7.77 1.48 -13.74
N ARG A 33 6.54 1.39 -14.22
CA ARG A 33 5.36 0.99 -13.44
C ARG A 33 5.23 -0.53 -13.35
N TRP A 34 4.29 -0.99 -12.56
CA TRP A 34 3.87 -2.37 -12.52
C TRP A 34 4.94 -3.34 -12.00
N ASN A 35 5.61 -2.95 -10.92
CA ASN A 35 6.67 -3.77 -10.34
C ASN A 35 6.15 -4.85 -9.37
N PHE A 36 4.90 -4.73 -8.88
CA PHE A 36 4.33 -5.67 -7.93
C PHE A 36 3.62 -6.82 -8.64
N GLY A 37 3.93 -8.06 -8.24
CA GLY A 37 3.23 -9.25 -8.70
C GLY A 37 3.20 -9.45 -10.21
N THR A 38 4.23 -9.02 -10.94
CA THR A 38 4.32 -9.19 -12.39
C THR A 38 4.88 -10.55 -12.74
N LEU A 39 4.11 -11.32 -13.50
CA LEU A 39 4.52 -12.61 -14.04
C LEU A 39 4.73 -12.48 -15.54
N TYR A 40 5.99 -12.45 -15.94
CA TYR A 40 6.36 -12.41 -17.35
C TYR A 40 6.12 -13.76 -18.05
N PRO A 41 6.03 -13.79 -19.39
CA PRO A 41 6.09 -15.05 -20.12
C PRO A 41 7.32 -15.88 -19.74
N GLN A 42 7.14 -17.18 -19.56
CA GLN A 42 8.20 -18.06 -19.04
C GLN A 42 9.48 -17.97 -19.85
N GLU A 43 9.40 -18.07 -21.19
CA GLU A 43 10.57 -18.03 -22.08
C GLU A 43 11.35 -16.70 -21.95
N TYR A 44 10.63 -15.57 -21.82
CA TYR A 44 11.24 -14.28 -21.58
C TYR A 44 11.93 -14.25 -20.21
N ALA A 45 11.22 -14.64 -19.15
CA ALA A 45 11.73 -14.57 -17.78
C ALA A 45 13.01 -15.39 -17.58
N GLU A 46 13.05 -16.60 -18.15
CA GLU A 46 14.22 -17.48 -18.08
C GLU A 46 15.43 -16.97 -18.89
N ALA A 47 15.18 -16.15 -19.92
CA ALA A 47 16.23 -15.54 -20.73
C ALA A 47 16.89 -14.32 -20.06
N GLN A 48 16.24 -13.68 -19.07
CA GLN A 48 16.77 -12.49 -18.40
C GLN A 48 17.87 -12.81 -17.38
N ARG A 49 18.71 -11.81 -17.07
CA ARG A 49 19.73 -11.89 -16.02
C ARG A 49 19.78 -10.57 -15.24
N PRO A 50 19.35 -10.54 -13.96
CA PRO A 50 18.72 -11.63 -13.19
C PRO A 50 17.40 -12.11 -13.79
N ALA A 51 17.00 -13.34 -13.47
CA ALA A 51 15.77 -13.92 -13.98
C ALA A 51 14.54 -13.17 -13.42
N GLU A 52 13.57 -12.91 -14.29
CA GLU A 52 12.28 -12.34 -13.91
C GLU A 52 11.32 -13.45 -13.43
N SER A 53 10.25 -13.06 -12.74
CA SER A 53 9.24 -14.02 -12.28
C SER A 53 8.25 -14.36 -13.41
N PHE A 54 7.94 -15.66 -13.58
CA PHE A 54 6.93 -16.14 -14.51
C PHE A 54 5.84 -16.98 -13.84
N PHE A 55 5.96 -17.19 -12.53
CA PHE A 55 4.97 -17.89 -11.73
C PHE A 55 4.89 -17.30 -10.33
N LEU A 56 3.76 -17.53 -9.68
CA LEU A 56 3.60 -17.42 -8.24
C LEU A 56 3.20 -18.77 -7.65
N LEU A 57 3.57 -19.00 -6.41
CA LEU A 57 3.18 -20.17 -5.62
C LEU A 57 2.64 -19.68 -4.28
N THR A 58 1.51 -20.22 -3.87
CA THR A 58 1.01 -20.04 -2.51
C THR A 58 0.66 -21.38 -1.89
N GLU A 59 1.16 -21.61 -0.69
CA GLU A 59 0.78 -22.73 0.16
C GLU A 59 0.11 -22.22 1.42
N PHE A 60 -0.99 -22.84 1.77
CA PHE A 60 -1.78 -22.49 2.94
C PHE A 60 -2.44 -23.73 3.53
N LEU A 61 -2.92 -23.59 4.75
CA LEU A 61 -3.59 -24.67 5.48
C LEU A 61 -5.09 -24.44 5.53
N VAL A 62 -5.83 -25.52 5.36
CA VAL A 62 -7.29 -25.56 5.49
C VAL A 62 -7.72 -26.72 6.37
N ILE A 63 -8.59 -26.44 7.34
CA ILE A 63 -9.32 -27.47 8.09
C ILE A 63 -10.57 -27.80 7.29
N ALA A 64 -10.64 -29.02 6.81
CA ALA A 64 -11.65 -29.46 5.86
C ALA A 64 -12.29 -30.80 6.25
N ASN A 65 -13.52 -31.00 5.82
CA ASN A 65 -14.27 -32.24 5.93
C ASN A 65 -14.85 -32.62 4.56
N MET A 66 -15.73 -33.61 4.50
CA MET A 66 -16.30 -34.10 3.23
C MET A 66 -17.24 -33.08 2.56
N GLU A 67 -17.82 -32.17 3.33
CA GLU A 67 -18.73 -31.12 2.82
C GLU A 67 -17.95 -29.86 2.39
N THR A 68 -16.67 -29.76 2.75
CA THR A 68 -15.84 -28.58 2.46
C THR A 68 -15.74 -28.35 0.96
N ARG A 69 -15.92 -27.08 0.58
CA ARG A 69 -15.72 -26.62 -0.81
C ARG A 69 -14.84 -25.38 -0.81
N LEU A 70 -13.89 -25.37 -1.72
CA LEU A 70 -13.02 -24.23 -2.01
C LEU A 70 -13.47 -23.57 -3.30
N ASP A 71 -13.50 -22.24 -3.28
CA ASP A 71 -13.62 -21.41 -4.47
C ASP A 71 -12.33 -20.58 -4.60
N VAL A 72 -11.83 -20.49 -5.83
CA VAL A 72 -10.59 -19.79 -6.15
C VAL A 72 -10.88 -18.78 -7.26
N ARG A 73 -10.41 -17.55 -7.09
CA ARG A 73 -10.42 -16.52 -8.11
C ARG A 73 -9.02 -15.94 -8.26
N VAL A 74 -8.40 -16.16 -9.40
CA VAL A 74 -7.14 -15.52 -9.79
C VAL A 74 -7.48 -14.22 -10.49
N ARG A 75 -6.85 -13.10 -10.11
CA ARG A 75 -7.02 -11.79 -10.76
C ARG A 75 -5.66 -11.20 -11.13
N PHE A 76 -5.63 -10.48 -12.23
CA PHE A 76 -4.46 -9.73 -12.68
C PHE A 76 -4.87 -8.67 -13.72
N LEU A 77 -3.94 -7.77 -14.03
CA LEU A 77 -4.10 -6.82 -15.13
C LEU A 77 -3.33 -7.31 -16.35
N GLN A 78 -3.97 -7.22 -17.51
CA GLN A 78 -3.33 -7.28 -18.82
C GLN A 78 -3.10 -5.88 -19.32
N LEU A 79 -1.88 -5.53 -19.67
CA LEU A 79 -1.57 -4.20 -20.17
C LEU A 79 -1.86 -4.08 -21.67
N VAL A 80 -2.45 -2.96 -22.03
CA VAL A 80 -2.69 -2.57 -23.43
C VAL A 80 -2.12 -1.19 -23.65
N ARG A 81 -1.53 -0.97 -24.84
CA ARG A 81 -1.06 0.37 -25.21
C ARG A 81 -2.23 1.23 -25.65
N ARG A 82 -2.27 2.44 -25.08
CA ARG A 82 -3.20 3.50 -25.49
C ARG A 82 -2.41 4.73 -25.87
N ARG A 83 -2.99 5.58 -26.69
CA ARG A 83 -2.47 6.91 -26.97
C ARG A 83 -3.16 7.91 -26.06
N ALA A 84 -2.38 8.66 -25.29
CA ALA A 84 -2.90 9.70 -24.42
C ALA A 84 -3.04 11.01 -25.21
N GLY A 85 -4.27 11.41 -25.49
CA GLY A 85 -4.62 12.71 -26.11
C GLY A 85 -4.07 12.96 -27.49
N SER A 86 -3.92 14.25 -27.87
CA SER A 86 -3.36 14.69 -29.14
C SER A 86 -1.83 14.62 -29.20
N THR A 87 -1.16 14.34 -28.09
CA THR A 87 0.28 14.13 -28.00
C THR A 87 0.58 12.65 -28.18
N TRP A 88 1.63 12.34 -28.95
CA TRP A 88 2.06 10.98 -29.31
C TRP A 88 2.63 10.17 -28.12
N GLN A 89 2.10 10.39 -26.93
CA GLN A 89 2.57 9.74 -25.73
C GLN A 89 1.87 8.40 -25.55
N GLU A 90 2.63 7.31 -25.61
CA GLU A 90 2.11 5.97 -25.33
C GLU A 90 1.87 5.83 -23.83
N TRP A 91 0.71 5.33 -23.48
CA TRP A 91 0.31 5.00 -22.12
C TRP A 91 -0.18 3.55 -22.06
N GLU A 92 0.15 2.86 -21.01
CA GLU A 92 -0.28 1.48 -20.78
C GLU A 92 -1.45 1.48 -19.82
N GLU A 93 -2.59 1.01 -20.29
CA GLU A 93 -3.81 0.81 -19.49
C GLU A 93 -3.92 -0.64 -19.06
N GLY A 94 -4.35 -0.88 -17.79
CA GLY A 94 -4.60 -2.21 -17.28
C GLY A 94 -6.04 -2.66 -17.53
N ILE A 95 -6.22 -3.79 -18.22
CA ILE A 95 -7.50 -4.48 -18.37
C ILE A 95 -7.57 -5.60 -17.32
N GLU A 96 -8.61 -5.59 -16.50
CA GLU A 96 -8.82 -6.63 -15.49
C GLU A 96 -9.14 -7.98 -16.14
N ARG A 97 -8.43 -9.02 -15.69
CA ARG A 97 -8.67 -10.42 -16.07
C ARG A 97 -8.92 -11.25 -14.81
N SER A 98 -9.82 -12.21 -14.93
CA SER A 98 -10.19 -13.11 -13.84
C SER A 98 -10.37 -14.52 -14.34
N VAL A 99 -9.83 -15.49 -13.57
CA VAL A 99 -10.03 -16.93 -13.78
C VAL A 99 -10.67 -17.49 -12.52
N GLU A 100 -11.84 -18.12 -12.69
CA GLU A 100 -12.60 -18.68 -11.57
C GLU A 100 -12.59 -20.19 -11.60
N LEU A 101 -12.33 -20.79 -10.43
CA LEU A 101 -12.39 -22.23 -10.19
C LEU A 101 -13.26 -22.44 -8.94
N GLY A 102 -14.43 -23.00 -9.11
CA GLY A 102 -15.41 -23.10 -8.03
C GLY A 102 -15.76 -24.52 -7.65
N ASN A 103 -16.30 -24.64 -6.44
CA ASN A 103 -16.85 -25.89 -5.89
C ASN A 103 -15.82 -27.04 -5.83
N LEU A 104 -14.57 -26.71 -5.51
CA LEU A 104 -13.48 -27.68 -5.43
C LEU A 104 -13.55 -28.42 -4.09
N ALA A 105 -13.60 -29.75 -4.12
CA ALA A 105 -13.56 -30.58 -2.92
C ALA A 105 -12.09 -30.94 -2.58
N PRO A 106 -11.54 -30.50 -1.44
CA PRO A 106 -10.13 -30.80 -1.07
C PRO A 106 -9.82 -32.29 -1.10
N GLY A 107 -10.71 -33.14 -0.61
CA GLY A 107 -10.52 -34.59 -0.61
C GLY A 107 -10.38 -35.20 -2.00
N LYS A 108 -10.99 -34.63 -3.05
CA LYS A 108 -10.80 -35.09 -4.43
C LYS A 108 -9.45 -34.65 -4.99
N LEU A 109 -9.01 -33.46 -4.66
CA LEU A 109 -7.76 -32.89 -5.13
C LEU A 109 -6.51 -33.56 -4.53
N THR A 110 -6.68 -34.39 -3.51
CA THR A 110 -5.62 -35.22 -2.95
C THR A 110 -5.18 -36.32 -3.93
N SER A 111 -6.13 -36.94 -4.63
CA SER A 111 -5.83 -38.00 -5.61
C SER A 111 -5.67 -37.49 -7.03
N GLU A 112 -6.37 -36.43 -7.37
CA GLU A 112 -6.38 -35.82 -8.71
C GLU A 112 -6.10 -34.31 -8.62
N PRO A 113 -4.82 -33.90 -8.73
CA PRO A 113 -4.49 -32.48 -8.80
C PRO A 113 -5.18 -31.79 -9.97
N LEU A 114 -5.75 -30.61 -9.70
CA LEU A 114 -6.37 -29.80 -10.74
C LEU A 114 -5.31 -29.08 -11.58
N SER A 115 -5.45 -29.17 -12.89
CA SER A 115 -4.64 -28.39 -13.83
C SER A 115 -5.59 -27.71 -14.84
N ARG A 116 -5.65 -26.37 -14.82
CA ARG A 116 -6.53 -25.57 -15.68
C ARG A 116 -5.69 -24.63 -16.55
N LEU A 117 -5.78 -24.84 -17.85
CA LEU A 117 -5.29 -23.88 -18.84
C LEU A 117 -6.36 -22.82 -19.09
N PHE A 118 -5.92 -21.59 -19.31
CA PHE A 118 -6.77 -20.48 -19.71
C PHE A 118 -6.06 -19.61 -20.75
N SER A 119 -6.86 -18.90 -21.54
CA SER A 119 -6.35 -17.88 -22.47
C SER A 119 -7.35 -16.75 -22.57
N PHE A 120 -6.83 -15.53 -22.75
CA PHE A 120 -7.61 -14.36 -23.10
C PHE A 120 -7.15 -13.93 -24.47
N GLN A 121 -8.07 -14.06 -25.44
CA GLN A 121 -7.84 -13.62 -26.79
C GLN A 121 -8.26 -12.17 -26.94
N GLU A 122 -7.64 -11.52 -27.88
CA GLU A 122 -8.02 -10.19 -28.27
C GLU A 122 -9.45 -10.19 -28.83
N THR A 123 -10.30 -9.36 -28.24
CA THR A 123 -11.56 -8.98 -28.88
C THR A 123 -11.35 -7.54 -29.34
N ALA A 124 -11.03 -7.36 -30.61
CA ALA A 124 -11.03 -6.06 -31.23
C ALA A 124 -12.46 -5.49 -31.13
N THR A 125 -12.72 -4.64 -30.15
CA THR A 125 -13.93 -3.83 -30.14
C THR A 125 -13.78 -2.80 -31.25
N VAL A 126 -14.75 -2.76 -32.15
CA VAL A 126 -14.82 -1.93 -33.36
C VAL A 126 -14.65 -0.40 -33.11
N THR A 127 -14.62 0.00 -31.84
CA THR A 127 -14.38 1.39 -31.41
C THR A 127 -12.91 1.81 -31.41
N ASP A 128 -11.95 0.87 -31.48
CA ASP A 128 -10.51 1.17 -31.38
C ASP A 128 -9.84 1.49 -32.72
N THR A 129 -10.58 1.48 -33.85
CA THR A 129 -10.03 1.72 -35.19
C THR A 129 -9.65 3.17 -35.45
N ALA A 130 -10.07 4.12 -34.61
CA ALA A 130 -9.78 5.54 -34.81
C ALA A 130 -8.38 5.96 -34.35
N ASP A 131 -7.74 5.21 -33.43
CA ASP A 131 -6.53 5.69 -32.73
C ASP A 131 -5.21 5.03 -33.14
N ASN A 132 -5.16 4.16 -34.17
CA ASN A 132 -3.93 3.45 -34.55
C ASN A 132 -3.20 2.77 -33.36
N CYS A 133 -3.92 2.35 -32.34
CA CYS A 133 -3.36 1.63 -31.21
C CYS A 133 -3.27 0.14 -31.56
N PRO A 134 -2.12 -0.53 -31.33
CA PRO A 134 -2.07 -1.96 -31.57
C PRO A 134 -3.03 -2.66 -30.62
N PRO A 135 -3.66 -3.75 -31.11
CA PRO A 135 -4.59 -4.54 -30.30
C PRO A 135 -3.91 -5.16 -29.06
N PRO A 136 -4.69 -5.53 -28.01
CA PRO A 136 -4.17 -6.32 -26.90
C PRO A 136 -3.51 -7.59 -27.40
N GLN A 137 -2.42 -8.03 -26.77
CA GLN A 137 -1.78 -9.29 -27.12
C GLN A 137 -2.55 -10.45 -26.50
N ASP A 138 -2.64 -11.57 -27.21
CA ASP A 138 -3.13 -12.81 -26.61
C ASP A 138 -2.25 -13.22 -25.44
N ILE A 139 -2.89 -13.61 -24.33
CA ILE A 139 -2.20 -14.13 -23.17
C ILE A 139 -2.75 -15.48 -22.76
N SER A 140 -1.88 -16.35 -22.28
CA SER A 140 -2.24 -17.69 -21.81
C SER A 140 -1.54 -18.04 -20.51
N GLY A 141 -2.20 -18.84 -19.69
CA GLY A 141 -1.66 -19.26 -18.41
C GLY A 141 -2.21 -20.59 -17.95
N LYS A 142 -1.64 -21.02 -16.84
CA LYS A 142 -1.97 -22.29 -16.19
C LYS A 142 -2.13 -22.08 -14.69
N VAL A 143 -3.22 -22.58 -14.12
CA VAL A 143 -3.42 -22.72 -12.67
C VAL A 143 -3.33 -24.20 -12.31
N GLU A 144 -2.53 -24.52 -11.32
CA GLU A 144 -2.42 -25.86 -10.74
C GLU A 144 -2.75 -25.81 -9.26
N ILE A 145 -3.57 -26.76 -8.80
CA ILE A 145 -3.96 -26.91 -7.40
C ILE A 145 -3.70 -28.34 -6.97
N ARG A 146 -3.00 -28.52 -5.87
CA ARG A 146 -2.73 -29.81 -5.22
C ARG A 146 -3.12 -29.70 -3.75
N VAL A 147 -3.58 -30.80 -3.20
CA VAL A 147 -3.92 -30.90 -1.78
C VAL A 147 -3.19 -32.09 -1.18
N GLU A 148 -2.51 -31.86 -0.10
CA GLU A 148 -1.83 -32.87 0.70
C GLU A 148 -2.54 -32.98 2.06
N PRO A 149 -3.06 -34.16 2.42
CA PRO A 149 -3.65 -34.40 3.73
C PRO A 149 -2.50 -34.50 4.76
N LEU A 150 -2.58 -33.73 5.86
CA LEU A 150 -1.59 -33.78 6.92
C LEU A 150 -2.06 -34.63 8.10
N ARG A 151 -3.12 -34.23 8.78
CA ARG A 151 -3.71 -34.95 9.92
C ARG A 151 -5.15 -34.48 10.18
N ASN A 152 -6.01 -35.38 10.74
CA ASN A 152 -7.33 -35.06 11.31
C ASN A 152 -8.09 -33.87 10.65
N GLY A 153 -8.30 -33.93 9.35
CA GLY A 153 -9.02 -32.87 8.63
C GLY A 153 -8.16 -31.66 8.26
N LEU A 154 -6.89 -31.60 8.68
CA LEU A 154 -5.94 -30.56 8.24
C LEU A 154 -5.35 -30.95 6.88
N HIS A 155 -5.37 -30.02 5.95
CA HIS A 155 -4.82 -30.19 4.60
C HIS A 155 -3.94 -29.00 4.24
N LYS A 156 -2.82 -29.27 3.58
CA LYS A 156 -2.00 -28.27 2.91
C LYS A 156 -2.45 -28.16 1.46
N VAL A 157 -2.77 -26.98 1.04
CA VAL A 157 -3.15 -26.68 -0.35
C VAL A 157 -2.00 -25.91 -0.99
N SER A 158 -1.51 -26.38 -2.14
CA SER A 158 -0.52 -25.69 -2.96
C SER A 158 -1.22 -25.21 -4.24
N LEU A 159 -1.17 -23.91 -4.51
CA LEU A 159 -1.72 -23.30 -5.70
C LEU A 159 -0.61 -22.57 -6.45
N GLN A 160 -0.44 -22.89 -7.72
CA GLN A 160 0.52 -22.24 -8.61
C GLN A 160 -0.20 -21.60 -9.79
N LEU A 161 0.08 -20.32 -10.05
CA LEU A 161 -0.24 -19.63 -11.29
C LEU A 161 1.03 -19.45 -12.11
N ARG A 162 0.98 -19.79 -13.40
CA ARG A 162 2.10 -19.66 -14.33
C ARG A 162 1.65 -18.95 -15.59
N ASN A 163 2.47 -18.01 -16.07
CA ASN A 163 2.29 -17.39 -17.37
C ASN A 163 2.95 -18.26 -18.44
N THR A 164 2.15 -18.80 -19.34
CA THR A 164 2.57 -19.68 -20.45
C THR A 164 2.43 -19.01 -21.81
N THR A 165 2.28 -17.69 -21.84
CA THR A 165 2.18 -16.91 -23.07
C THR A 165 3.44 -17.09 -23.91
N PRO A 166 3.35 -17.50 -25.18
CA PRO A 166 4.51 -17.67 -26.03
C PRO A 166 5.15 -16.32 -26.39
N VAL A 167 6.48 -16.30 -26.48
CA VAL A 167 7.26 -15.14 -26.88
C VAL A 167 8.28 -15.54 -27.93
N GLU A 168 8.15 -14.99 -29.12
CA GLU A 168 9.15 -15.14 -30.16
C GLU A 168 10.41 -14.34 -29.80
N ASN A 169 11.61 -14.93 -30.04
CA ASN A 169 12.91 -14.29 -29.77
C ASN A 169 13.04 -13.72 -28.34
N ALA A 170 12.76 -14.53 -27.34
CA ALA A 170 12.73 -14.13 -25.92
C ALA A 170 13.98 -13.35 -25.44
N THR A 171 15.17 -13.65 -25.99
CA THR A 171 16.45 -12.97 -25.68
C THR A 171 16.54 -11.55 -26.22
N GLU A 172 15.80 -11.25 -27.30
CA GLU A 172 15.82 -9.94 -27.98
C GLU A 172 14.57 -9.12 -27.65
N CYS A 173 13.57 -9.73 -27.00
CA CYS A 173 12.32 -9.08 -26.63
C CYS A 173 12.58 -7.95 -25.63
N ALA A 174 12.16 -6.73 -25.97
CA ALA A 174 12.28 -5.60 -25.05
C ALA A 174 11.32 -5.78 -23.87
N ARG A 175 11.72 -5.34 -22.66
CA ARG A 175 10.91 -5.45 -21.44
C ARG A 175 9.50 -4.88 -21.62
N LYS A 176 9.37 -3.73 -22.28
CA LYS A 176 8.08 -3.09 -22.58
C LYS A 176 7.14 -3.94 -23.43
N ASP A 177 7.68 -4.79 -24.32
CA ASP A 177 6.88 -5.66 -25.17
C ASP A 177 6.52 -6.97 -24.44
N ALA A 178 7.42 -7.47 -23.58
CA ALA A 178 7.14 -8.58 -22.66
C ALA A 178 6.05 -8.22 -21.64
N MET A 179 6.03 -6.96 -21.16
CA MET A 179 5.00 -6.46 -20.23
C MET A 179 3.59 -6.56 -20.80
N LEU A 180 3.39 -6.36 -22.10
CA LEU A 180 2.06 -6.49 -22.74
C LEU A 180 1.53 -7.94 -22.74
N ARG A 181 2.41 -8.90 -22.47
CA ARG A 181 2.10 -10.34 -22.35
C ARG A 181 2.22 -10.84 -20.89
N ALA A 182 2.49 -9.94 -19.95
CA ALA A 182 2.63 -10.27 -18.54
C ALA A 182 1.26 -10.27 -17.83
N PHE A 183 1.20 -11.02 -16.72
CA PHE A 183 0.13 -10.89 -15.74
C PHE A 183 0.62 -9.92 -14.67
N VAL A 184 0.04 -8.74 -14.63
CA VAL A 184 0.48 -7.66 -13.75
C VAL A 184 -0.38 -7.63 -12.51
N SER A 185 0.21 -7.37 -11.34
CA SER A 185 -0.48 -7.37 -10.05
C SER A 185 -1.26 -8.67 -9.78
N ALA A 186 -0.67 -9.81 -10.14
CA ALA A 186 -1.32 -11.11 -10.00
C ALA A 186 -1.55 -11.44 -8.53
N HIS A 187 -2.80 -11.74 -8.17
CA HIS A 187 -3.21 -12.11 -6.82
C HIS A 187 -4.35 -13.12 -6.85
N ILE A 188 -4.61 -13.75 -5.72
CA ILE A 188 -5.58 -14.84 -5.61
C ILE A 188 -6.50 -14.58 -4.44
N LEU A 189 -7.80 -14.68 -4.69
CA LEU A 189 -8.86 -14.74 -3.69
C LEU A 189 -9.28 -16.18 -3.50
N LEU A 190 -9.41 -16.59 -2.25
CA LEU A 190 -9.87 -17.92 -1.86
C LEU A 190 -11.03 -17.79 -0.89
N SER A 191 -12.03 -18.62 -1.05
CA SER A 191 -13.06 -18.81 -0.04
C SER A 191 -13.28 -20.28 0.25
N VAL A 192 -13.67 -20.58 1.49
CA VAL A 192 -14.00 -21.93 1.93
C VAL A 192 -15.40 -21.97 2.53
N THR A 193 -16.15 -22.98 2.19
CA THR A 193 -17.45 -23.31 2.80
C THR A 193 -17.34 -24.62 3.53
N ALA A 194 -17.95 -24.70 4.72
CA ALA A 194 -17.87 -25.86 5.63
C ALA A 194 -16.42 -26.27 5.95
N GLY A 195 -15.56 -25.27 6.20
CA GLY A 195 -14.16 -25.42 6.57
C GLY A 195 -13.60 -24.08 7.00
N GLU A 196 -12.34 -24.05 7.41
CA GLU A 196 -11.66 -22.86 7.88
C GLU A 196 -10.22 -22.81 7.39
N PHE A 197 -9.73 -21.63 7.03
CA PHE A 197 -8.31 -21.40 6.80
C PHE A 197 -7.56 -21.17 8.11
N VAL A 198 -6.30 -21.53 8.14
CA VAL A 198 -5.40 -21.25 9.25
C VAL A 198 -4.58 -20.01 8.90
N SER A 199 -4.48 -19.05 9.83
CA SER A 199 -3.59 -17.91 9.66
C SER A 199 -2.14 -18.37 9.51
N LEU A 200 -1.41 -17.79 8.56
CA LEU A 200 0.02 -18.02 8.41
C LEU A 200 0.85 -17.02 9.23
N LEU A 201 0.25 -15.90 9.65
CA LEU A 201 0.92 -14.86 10.43
C LEU A 201 0.82 -15.12 11.94
N ASP A 202 -0.36 -15.52 12.41
CA ASP A 202 -0.62 -15.85 13.82
C ASP A 202 -1.31 -17.21 13.94
N PRO A 203 -0.60 -18.31 13.65
CA PRO A 203 -1.17 -19.65 13.68
C PRO A 203 -1.34 -20.13 15.14
N PRO A 204 -2.41 -20.89 15.43
CA PRO A 204 -2.50 -21.67 16.67
C PRO A 204 -1.24 -22.53 16.87
N GLU A 205 -0.83 -22.71 18.14
CA GLU A 205 0.38 -23.45 18.51
C GLU A 205 0.50 -24.81 17.83
N GLU A 206 -0.62 -25.54 17.76
CA GLU A 206 -0.70 -26.87 17.16
C GLU A 206 -0.40 -26.91 15.65
N PHE A 207 -0.51 -25.77 14.94
CA PHE A 207 -0.29 -25.66 13.49
C PHE A 207 1.00 -24.94 13.13
N ARG A 208 1.78 -24.42 14.07
CA ARG A 208 3.00 -23.65 13.79
C ARG A 208 4.02 -24.39 12.95
N ALA A 209 4.22 -25.69 13.21
CA ALA A 209 5.15 -26.49 12.42
C ALA A 209 4.66 -26.69 10.97
N ASP A 210 3.36 -26.89 10.78
CA ASP A 210 2.77 -27.08 9.45
C ASP A 210 2.78 -25.78 8.65
N VAL A 211 2.51 -24.63 9.33
CA VAL A 211 2.61 -23.30 8.72
C VAL A 211 4.04 -22.98 8.32
N ALA A 212 5.04 -23.30 9.14
CA ALA A 212 6.45 -23.10 8.83
C ALA A 212 6.92 -23.91 7.62
N ALA A 213 6.20 -25.01 7.29
CA ALA A 213 6.47 -25.82 6.10
C ALA A 213 5.79 -25.31 4.82
N CYS A 214 4.93 -24.29 4.91
CA CYS A 214 4.29 -23.68 3.74
C CYS A 214 5.27 -22.78 3.01
N GLN A 215 5.28 -22.88 1.68
CA GLN A 215 6.11 -22.06 0.79
C GLN A 215 5.25 -21.04 0.04
N ASN A 216 5.69 -19.80 0.03
CA ASN A 216 5.02 -18.73 -0.72
C ASN A 216 6.05 -17.98 -1.55
N VAL A 217 5.79 -17.85 -2.86
CA VAL A 217 6.69 -17.19 -3.81
C VAL A 217 5.89 -16.15 -4.60
N GLY A 218 6.28 -14.89 -4.47
CA GLY A 218 5.65 -13.77 -5.17
C GLY A 218 4.29 -13.35 -4.64
N VAL A 219 3.76 -13.99 -3.60
CA VAL A 219 2.52 -13.63 -2.91
C VAL A 219 2.57 -13.98 -1.43
N PHE A 220 1.75 -13.30 -0.63
CA PHE A 220 1.65 -13.46 0.82
C PHE A 220 0.18 -13.67 1.20
N PRO A 221 -0.21 -14.88 1.66
CA PRO A 221 -1.59 -15.16 2.05
C PRO A 221 -1.92 -14.58 3.42
N VAL A 222 -3.06 -13.88 3.50
CA VAL A 222 -3.62 -13.32 4.72
C VAL A 222 -5.11 -13.59 4.82
N LEU A 223 -5.64 -13.71 6.03
CA LEU A 223 -7.07 -13.79 6.28
C LEU A 223 -7.72 -12.44 5.95
N VAL A 224 -8.90 -12.47 5.33
CA VAL A 224 -9.67 -11.27 5.00
C VAL A 224 -11.13 -11.43 5.43
N GLY A 225 -11.75 -10.30 5.79
CA GLY A 225 -13.12 -10.27 6.30
C GLY A 225 -13.17 -9.58 7.66
N ASN A 226 -14.15 -9.93 8.49
CA ASN A 226 -14.19 -9.44 9.86
C ASN A 226 -13.18 -10.21 10.72
N GLU A 227 -12.70 -9.55 11.77
CA GLU A 227 -11.76 -10.18 12.72
C GLU A 227 -12.35 -11.50 13.27
N GLY A 228 -11.55 -12.58 13.21
CA GLY A 228 -11.97 -13.92 13.60
C GLY A 228 -12.64 -14.75 12.51
N GLU A 229 -13.03 -14.18 11.39
CA GLU A 229 -13.52 -14.93 10.23
C GLU A 229 -12.36 -15.65 9.54
N ARG A 230 -12.53 -16.96 9.30
CA ARG A 230 -11.50 -17.81 8.70
C ARG A 230 -11.96 -18.43 7.38
N SER A 231 -12.95 -17.82 6.75
CA SER A 231 -13.57 -18.34 5.53
C SER A 231 -12.98 -17.80 4.23
N MET A 232 -12.12 -16.78 4.31
CA MET A 232 -11.52 -16.15 3.15
C MET A 232 -10.02 -15.85 3.33
N LEU A 233 -9.26 -16.05 2.24
CA LEU A 233 -7.86 -15.64 2.11
C LEU A 233 -7.67 -14.72 0.89
N LEU A 234 -6.77 -13.78 1.03
CA LEU A 234 -6.18 -13.00 -0.05
C LEU A 234 -4.69 -13.30 -0.12
N CYS A 235 -4.23 -13.84 -1.24
CA CYS A 235 -2.81 -14.02 -1.53
C CYS A 235 -2.37 -12.85 -2.43
N SER A 236 -1.68 -11.90 -1.87
CA SER A 236 -1.32 -10.62 -2.48
C SER A 236 0.18 -10.54 -2.74
N PRO A 237 0.64 -9.89 -3.84
CA PRO A 237 2.06 -9.60 -4.04
C PRO A 237 2.60 -8.54 -3.08
N ILE A 238 1.73 -7.92 -2.29
CA ILE A 238 2.05 -6.92 -1.27
C ILE A 238 1.87 -7.58 0.10
N ILE A 239 2.81 -7.35 1.01
CA ILE A 239 2.72 -7.86 2.38
C ILE A 239 1.62 -7.10 3.12
N LEU A 240 0.61 -7.84 3.56
CA LEU A 240 -0.49 -7.35 4.37
C LEU A 240 -0.50 -8.09 5.72
N TYR A 241 -1.24 -7.56 6.68
CA TYR A 241 -1.58 -8.26 7.92
C TYR A 241 -2.94 -8.99 7.77
N ASP A 242 -3.26 -9.91 8.66
CA ASP A 242 -4.58 -10.53 8.70
C ASP A 242 -5.66 -9.47 8.95
N TYR A 243 -6.79 -9.64 8.26
CA TYR A 243 -7.93 -8.72 8.30
C TYR A 243 -7.57 -7.27 7.90
N PRO A 244 -6.92 -7.08 6.74
CA PRO A 244 -6.56 -5.76 6.29
C PRO A 244 -7.82 -4.92 6.06
N GLN A 245 -7.74 -3.63 6.36
CA GLN A 245 -8.85 -2.70 6.23
C GLN A 245 -8.43 -1.47 5.44
N ILE A 246 -9.29 -1.04 4.54
CA ILE A 246 -9.14 0.28 3.92
C ILE A 246 -9.56 1.31 4.96
N ALA A 247 -8.75 2.35 5.11
CA ALA A 247 -9.03 3.45 6.01
C ALA A 247 -10.40 4.07 5.70
N PRO A 248 -11.34 4.18 6.68
CA PRO A 248 -12.61 4.86 6.44
C PRO A 248 -12.45 6.33 6.04
N GLU A 249 -11.33 6.94 6.45
CA GLU A 249 -10.96 8.31 6.12
C GLU A 249 -10.38 8.44 4.71
N SER A 250 -9.93 7.35 4.09
CA SER A 250 -9.48 7.36 2.70
C SER A 250 -10.68 7.48 1.78
N GLU A 251 -10.83 8.62 1.12
CA GLU A 251 -11.93 8.88 0.18
C GLU A 251 -11.71 8.23 -1.20
N GLY A 252 -10.70 7.39 -1.33
CA GLY A 252 -10.41 6.62 -2.54
C GLY A 252 -8.93 6.35 -2.74
N ASP A 253 -8.63 5.64 -3.79
CA ASP A 253 -7.32 5.10 -4.07
C ASP A 253 -6.38 6.16 -4.67
N PHE A 254 -5.16 6.25 -4.14
CA PHE A 254 -4.04 7.01 -4.70
C PHE A 254 -3.05 6.10 -5.46
N PHE A 255 -3.29 4.80 -5.47
CA PHE A 255 -2.46 3.77 -6.13
C PHE A 255 -1.00 3.71 -5.64
N ASP A 256 -0.73 4.24 -4.47
CA ASP A 256 0.59 4.27 -3.84
C ASP A 256 0.44 4.04 -2.32
N GLY A 257 0.23 2.78 -1.94
CA GLY A 257 0.06 2.37 -0.55
C GLY A 257 1.35 2.44 0.29
N THR A 258 2.47 2.81 -0.33
CA THR A 258 3.74 3.06 0.36
C THR A 258 3.85 4.49 0.90
N GLU A 259 2.97 5.39 0.46
CA GLU A 259 2.88 6.78 0.88
C GLU A 259 1.58 7.01 1.67
N MET A 260 1.55 7.99 2.52
CA MET A 260 0.32 8.37 3.24
C MET A 260 -0.61 9.19 2.35
N ASP A 261 -1.91 8.88 2.36
CA ASP A 261 -2.94 9.58 1.58
C ASP A 261 -2.94 11.08 1.81
N GLU A 262 -2.68 11.51 3.05
CA GLU A 262 -2.55 12.92 3.40
C GLU A 262 -1.41 13.59 2.63
N MET A 263 -0.23 12.97 2.63
CA MET A 263 0.95 13.49 1.94
C MET A 263 0.72 13.54 0.42
N LEU A 264 0.11 12.51 -0.14
CA LEU A 264 -0.22 12.48 -1.56
C LEU A 264 -1.25 13.56 -1.93
N ALA A 265 -2.29 13.73 -1.12
CA ALA A 265 -3.30 14.77 -1.31
C ALA A 265 -2.68 16.18 -1.30
N LEU A 266 -1.85 16.47 -0.27
CA LEU A 266 -1.15 17.75 -0.17
C LEU A 266 -0.22 17.99 -1.36
N ARG A 267 0.55 16.99 -1.77
CA ARG A 267 1.43 17.07 -2.94
C ARG A 267 0.66 17.32 -4.24
N VAL A 268 -0.52 16.70 -4.43
CA VAL A 268 -1.37 16.95 -5.60
C VAL A 268 -1.90 18.40 -5.59
N LEU A 269 -2.30 18.92 -4.44
CA LEU A 269 -2.75 20.31 -4.31
C LEU A 269 -1.67 21.33 -4.71
N THR A 270 -0.39 21.03 -4.44
CA THR A 270 0.75 21.92 -4.73
C THR A 270 1.27 21.81 -6.18
N LEU A 271 0.76 20.91 -7.00
CA LEU A 271 1.12 20.84 -8.41
C LEU A 271 0.81 22.16 -9.13
N THR A 272 1.70 22.56 -10.03
CA THR A 272 1.49 23.71 -10.90
C THR A 272 0.31 23.49 -11.85
N SER A 273 -0.29 24.55 -12.37
CA SER A 273 -1.40 24.44 -13.34
C SER A 273 -1.04 23.57 -14.54
N LYS A 274 0.20 23.68 -15.05
CA LYS A 274 0.69 22.84 -16.14
C LYS A 274 0.75 21.35 -15.75
N GLU A 275 1.22 21.05 -14.57
CA GLU A 275 1.29 19.67 -14.06
C GLU A 275 -0.11 19.07 -13.84
N LYS A 276 -1.03 19.87 -13.31
CA LYS A 276 -2.44 19.46 -13.18
C LYS A 276 -3.09 19.19 -14.52
N ASP A 277 -2.78 20.00 -15.55
CA ASP A 277 -3.28 19.76 -16.91
C ASP A 277 -2.68 18.48 -17.53
N GLU A 278 -1.40 18.22 -17.31
CA GLU A 278 -0.78 16.95 -17.71
C GLU A 278 -1.48 15.77 -17.01
N MET A 279 -1.71 15.85 -15.69
CA MET A 279 -2.40 14.81 -14.92
C MET A 279 -3.83 14.55 -15.41
N ARG A 280 -4.60 15.61 -15.73
CA ARG A 280 -5.97 15.48 -16.28
C ARG A 280 -6.00 14.73 -17.61
N ASN A 281 -4.92 14.81 -18.38
CA ASN A 281 -4.84 14.25 -19.73
C ASN A 281 -4.22 12.85 -19.80
N VAL A 282 -3.79 12.27 -18.66
CA VAL A 282 -3.22 10.92 -18.64
C VAL A 282 -4.32 9.89 -18.88
N ASP A 283 -5.26 9.77 -17.95
CA ASP A 283 -6.40 8.87 -18.00
C ASP A 283 -7.50 9.27 -17.00
N ASP A 284 -8.61 8.53 -17.00
CA ASP A 284 -9.75 8.80 -16.13
C ASP A 284 -9.44 8.55 -14.64
N ARG A 285 -8.47 7.70 -14.29
CA ARG A 285 -8.08 7.45 -12.90
C ARG A 285 -7.27 8.61 -12.34
N ALA A 286 -6.24 9.05 -13.07
CA ALA A 286 -5.44 10.21 -12.69
C ALA A 286 -6.32 11.49 -12.58
N ARG A 287 -7.26 11.67 -13.54
CA ARG A 287 -8.23 12.78 -13.48
C ARG A 287 -9.08 12.72 -12.22
N ARG A 288 -9.63 11.56 -11.86
CA ARG A 288 -10.43 11.39 -10.63
C ARG A 288 -9.65 11.68 -9.36
N ILE A 289 -8.36 11.31 -9.28
CA ILE A 289 -7.52 11.68 -8.15
C ILE A 289 -7.45 13.20 -8.04
N LEU A 290 -7.16 13.90 -9.12
CA LEU A 290 -7.04 15.36 -9.12
C LEU A 290 -8.36 16.04 -8.72
N GLU A 291 -9.46 15.69 -9.38
CA GLU A 291 -10.78 16.26 -9.11
C GLU A 291 -11.22 16.04 -7.66
N ARG A 292 -11.01 14.83 -7.14
CA ARG A 292 -11.28 14.51 -5.74
C ARG A 292 -10.42 15.35 -4.80
N THR A 293 -9.12 15.42 -5.05
CA THR A 293 -8.18 16.16 -4.20
C THR A 293 -8.46 17.66 -4.19
N GLU A 294 -8.82 18.25 -5.34
CA GLU A 294 -9.18 19.67 -5.45
C GLU A 294 -10.50 20.00 -4.72
N THR A 295 -11.35 19.02 -4.48
CA THR A 295 -12.64 19.19 -3.79
C THR A 295 -12.62 18.80 -2.31
N LEU A 296 -11.49 18.31 -1.78
CA LEU A 296 -11.35 17.90 -0.38
C LEU A 296 -11.63 19.09 0.57
N PRO A 297 -12.49 18.90 1.59
CA PRO A 297 -12.68 19.90 2.64
C PRO A 297 -11.38 20.12 3.41
N GLN A 298 -11.12 21.36 3.84
CA GLN A 298 -9.92 21.66 4.65
C GLN A 298 -9.84 20.81 5.94
N ASP A 299 -11.00 20.49 6.53
CA ASP A 299 -11.08 19.63 7.72
C ASP A 299 -10.67 18.18 7.46
N PHE A 300 -10.62 17.75 6.20
CA PHE A 300 -10.25 16.37 5.85
C PHE A 300 -8.78 16.08 6.20
N LEU A 301 -7.88 16.98 5.85
CA LEU A 301 -6.45 16.81 6.13
C LEU A 301 -6.18 16.67 7.64
N MET A 302 -6.92 17.45 8.45
CA MET A 302 -6.80 17.35 9.92
C MET A 302 -7.38 16.05 10.49
N LYS A 303 -8.37 15.44 9.83
CA LYS A 303 -8.95 14.14 10.26
C LYS A 303 -8.04 12.95 9.94
N VAL A 304 -7.27 13.06 8.87
CA VAL A 304 -6.36 11.98 8.44
C VAL A 304 -5.02 12.08 9.17
N HIS A 305 -4.62 13.29 9.58
CA HIS A 305 -3.35 13.54 10.24
C HIS A 305 -3.27 12.81 11.59
N GLY A 306 -2.31 11.87 11.71
CA GLY A 306 -2.01 11.18 12.94
C GLY A 306 -3.14 10.32 13.53
N ALA A 307 -4.13 9.89 12.73
CA ALA A 307 -5.24 9.07 13.20
C ALA A 307 -4.76 7.69 13.69
N ILE A 308 -4.59 7.53 15.00
CA ILE A 308 -4.29 6.23 15.63
C ILE A 308 -5.61 5.54 15.97
N ARG A 309 -5.92 4.41 15.32
CA ARG A 309 -7.18 3.67 15.49
C ARG A 309 -7.17 2.62 16.59
N GLY A 310 -6.02 2.28 17.11
CA GLY A 310 -5.86 1.31 18.18
C GLY A 310 -4.47 0.66 18.17
N LEU A 311 -3.98 0.39 19.35
CA LEU A 311 -2.80 -0.43 19.53
C LEU A 311 -3.28 -1.87 19.76
N ARG A 312 -2.89 -2.79 18.88
CA ARG A 312 -3.13 -4.22 19.10
C ARG A 312 -1.93 -4.80 19.83
N PRO A 313 -2.12 -5.52 20.95
CA PRO A 313 -1.03 -6.32 21.50
C PRO A 313 -0.59 -7.34 20.46
N VAL A 314 0.69 -7.43 20.17
CA VAL A 314 1.24 -8.51 19.34
C VAL A 314 1.16 -9.77 20.20
N SER A 315 0.22 -10.66 19.88
CA SER A 315 0.09 -11.96 20.55
C SER A 315 1.35 -12.77 20.25
N GLY A 316 2.13 -13.07 21.29
CA GLY A 316 3.34 -13.90 21.14
C GLY A 316 4.66 -13.26 21.53
N SER A 317 4.69 -12.01 21.96
CA SER A 317 5.82 -11.58 22.80
C SER A 317 5.73 -12.34 24.12
N PRO A 318 6.81 -13.07 24.54
CA PRO A 318 6.87 -13.54 25.93
C PRO A 318 6.60 -12.34 26.81
N ALA A 319 5.76 -12.51 27.84
CA ALA A 319 5.49 -11.46 28.79
C ALA A 319 6.81 -10.76 29.10
N ALA A 320 6.96 -9.55 28.59
CA ALA A 320 8.10 -8.74 28.94
C ALA A 320 7.96 -8.54 30.46
N ASP A 321 8.89 -9.10 31.21
CA ASP A 321 9.08 -8.66 32.56
C ASP A 321 9.04 -7.13 32.53
N GLU A 322 8.22 -6.53 33.38
CA GLU A 322 8.07 -5.06 33.47
C GLU A 322 9.41 -4.32 33.75
N GLN A 323 10.51 -5.05 33.79
CA GLN A 323 11.87 -4.55 34.00
C GLN A 323 12.74 -4.50 32.74
N SER A 324 12.26 -4.88 31.53
CA SER A 324 13.04 -4.84 30.30
C SER A 324 12.31 -4.16 29.13
N MET A 325 11.56 -3.10 29.37
CA MET A 325 11.52 -2.02 28.40
C MET A 325 12.90 -1.33 28.47
N GLU A 326 13.90 -1.98 27.89
CA GLU A 326 14.98 -1.19 27.31
C GLU A 326 14.32 -0.32 26.24
N THR A 327 13.86 0.85 26.67
CA THR A 327 13.78 2.03 25.87
C THR A 327 15.04 1.96 25.01
N PHE A 328 14.89 1.84 23.66
CA PHE A 328 15.99 2.21 22.79
C PHE A 328 16.49 3.52 23.38
N PRO A 329 17.77 3.67 23.70
CA PRO A 329 18.27 4.94 24.17
C PRO A 329 18.06 5.90 23.00
N ILE A 330 16.92 6.55 22.95
CA ILE A 330 16.82 7.91 22.47
C ILE A 330 17.79 8.57 23.40
N GLY A 331 19.02 8.82 22.92
CA GLY A 331 20.10 9.33 23.73
C GLY A 331 19.52 10.39 24.65
N ASP A 332 19.88 10.37 25.94
CA ASP A 332 19.57 11.43 26.88
C ASP A 332 20.09 12.74 26.25
N TRP A 333 19.25 13.33 25.40
CA TRP A 333 19.46 14.66 24.90
C TRP A 333 19.02 15.56 26.04
N ASP A 334 20.01 15.89 26.86
CA ASP A 334 19.86 16.96 27.82
C ASP A 334 19.39 18.21 27.03
N PRO A 335 18.29 18.88 27.41
CA PRO A 335 17.88 20.12 26.77
C PRO A 335 19.02 21.13 26.90
N LEU A 336 19.74 21.39 25.81
CA LEU A 336 21.01 22.11 25.80
C LEU A 336 20.89 23.59 26.14
N ALA A 337 19.66 24.13 26.15
CA ALA A 337 19.42 25.50 26.55
C ALA A 337 18.09 25.65 27.29
N GLU A 338 18.11 26.26 28.47
CA GLU A 338 16.88 26.62 29.19
C GLU A 338 16.07 27.70 28.47
N SER A 339 16.72 28.50 27.64
CA SER A 339 16.09 29.57 26.84
C SER A 339 16.93 29.99 25.65
N VAL A 340 16.27 30.51 24.62
CA VAL A 340 16.90 31.11 23.43
C VAL A 340 16.30 32.50 23.18
N ARG A 341 17.13 33.45 22.79
CA ARG A 341 16.68 34.83 22.51
C ARG A 341 16.30 34.99 21.06
N VAL A 342 15.02 35.29 20.80
CA VAL A 342 14.43 35.43 19.46
C VAL A 342 13.72 36.77 19.38
N PHE A 343 14.04 37.62 18.41
CA PHE A 343 13.44 38.94 18.20
C PHE A 343 13.33 39.82 19.46
N GLY A 344 14.30 39.68 20.38
CA GLY A 344 14.31 40.46 21.62
C GLY A 344 13.55 39.84 22.79
N SER A 345 12.85 38.72 22.59
CA SER A 345 12.15 37.94 23.62
C SER A 345 12.93 36.68 23.96
N ASP A 346 12.94 36.30 25.24
CA ASP A 346 13.58 35.06 25.69
C ASP A 346 12.51 33.94 25.64
N LEU A 347 12.63 33.03 24.64
CA LEU A 347 11.82 31.86 24.49
C LEU A 347 12.37 30.72 25.32
N LYS A 348 11.49 30.00 25.99
CA LYS A 348 11.80 28.81 26.81
C LYS A 348 10.78 27.71 26.55
N VAL A 349 11.07 26.51 27.06
CA VAL A 349 10.10 25.42 27.05
C VAL A 349 8.79 25.88 27.66
N GLY A 350 7.66 25.64 27.00
CA GLY A 350 6.34 26.13 27.33
C GLY A 350 5.97 27.48 26.74
N SER A 351 6.90 28.24 26.11
CA SER A 351 6.56 29.49 25.41
C SER A 351 5.70 29.23 24.19
N ARG A 352 4.74 30.13 23.94
CA ARG A 352 3.89 30.08 22.75
C ARG A 352 4.48 30.86 21.60
N VAL A 353 4.44 30.26 20.42
CA VAL A 353 5.00 30.87 19.19
C VAL A 353 4.01 30.71 18.04
N ARG A 354 4.14 31.57 17.04
CA ARG A 354 3.50 31.43 15.74
C ARG A 354 4.54 30.97 14.74
N LEU A 355 4.18 30.01 13.90
CA LEU A 355 5.07 29.36 12.96
C LEU A 355 5.07 30.11 11.62
N TRP A 356 6.28 30.38 11.08
CA TRP A 356 6.49 31.04 9.80
C TRP A 356 7.58 30.30 9.00
N PRO A 357 7.30 29.11 8.46
CA PRO A 357 8.26 28.35 7.69
C PRO A 357 8.83 29.16 6.52
N GLN A 358 10.16 29.37 6.49
CA GLN A 358 10.81 30.16 5.44
C GLN A 358 11.16 29.34 4.22
N LYS A 359 11.57 28.09 4.43
CA LYS A 359 11.83 27.13 3.37
C LYS A 359 10.53 26.40 3.07
N LYS A 360 9.79 26.82 2.06
CA LYS A 360 8.64 26.08 1.53
C LYS A 360 9.10 24.78 0.86
N ALA A 361 9.98 24.04 1.53
CA ALA A 361 10.60 22.83 1.04
C ALA A 361 9.73 21.61 1.30
N ASP A 362 8.85 21.69 2.31
CA ASP A 362 7.92 20.65 2.67
C ASP A 362 6.47 21.19 2.65
N ILE A 363 5.56 20.31 2.30
CA ILE A 363 4.13 20.58 2.24
C ILE A 363 3.57 20.85 3.63
N MET A 364 4.13 20.22 4.65
CA MET A 364 3.79 20.48 6.05
C MET A 364 4.09 21.94 6.44
N ASP A 365 5.10 22.55 5.87
CA ASP A 365 5.40 23.96 6.10
C ASP A 365 4.23 24.88 5.74
N MET A 366 3.53 24.57 4.64
CA MET A 366 2.33 25.33 4.23
C MET A 366 1.13 25.12 5.16
N ALA A 367 0.97 23.90 5.68
CA ALA A 367 -0.11 23.57 6.63
C ALA A 367 0.16 24.17 8.03
N LEU A 368 1.43 24.37 8.36
CA LEU A 368 1.86 24.91 9.65
C LEU A 368 2.03 26.43 9.64
N GLU A 369 2.07 27.09 8.47
CA GLU A 369 2.21 28.53 8.33
C GLU A 369 1.09 29.28 9.08
N GLY A 370 1.47 30.18 9.98
CA GLY A 370 0.57 30.99 10.79
C GLY A 370 -0.07 30.27 11.99
N LYS A 371 0.18 28.97 12.17
CA LYS A 371 -0.32 28.20 13.31
C LYS A 371 0.32 28.63 14.61
N ALA A 372 -0.45 28.55 15.72
CA ALA A 372 0.08 28.72 17.07
C ALA A 372 0.56 27.37 17.61
N ALA A 373 1.70 27.38 18.27
CA ALA A 373 2.31 26.19 18.83
C ALA A 373 3.00 26.49 20.18
N VAL A 374 3.28 25.43 20.94
CA VAL A 374 4.01 25.49 22.20
C VAL A 374 5.39 24.84 22.00
N ILE A 375 6.44 25.50 22.49
CA ILE A 375 7.79 24.94 22.49
C ILE A 375 7.84 23.79 23.50
N GLU A 376 8.11 22.57 23.05
CA GLU A 376 8.27 21.37 23.88
C GLU A 376 9.72 21.17 24.30
N ALA A 377 10.69 21.48 23.40
CA ALA A 377 12.11 21.42 23.69
C ALA A 377 12.90 22.41 22.83
N ILE A 378 14.10 22.78 23.33
CA ILE A 378 15.11 23.54 22.57
C ILE A 378 16.29 22.58 22.38
N GLU A 379 16.57 22.22 21.13
CA GLU A 379 17.57 21.21 20.76
C GLU A 379 18.63 21.82 19.86
N GLN A 380 19.79 21.18 19.79
CA GLN A 380 20.86 21.56 18.88
C GLN A 380 21.10 20.42 17.89
N ASP A 381 21.14 20.74 16.59
CA ASP A 381 21.40 19.75 15.56
C ASP A 381 22.91 19.42 15.46
N PHE A 382 23.27 18.49 14.58
CA PHE A 382 24.65 18.06 14.37
C PHE A 382 25.55 19.13 13.75
N GLU A 383 24.99 20.24 13.27
CA GLU A 383 25.68 21.40 12.70
C GLU A 383 25.74 22.58 13.68
N ASP A 384 25.42 22.33 14.96
CA ASP A 384 25.34 23.31 16.03
C ASP A 384 24.21 24.37 15.86
N ASN A 385 23.21 24.14 14.99
CA ASN A 385 22.09 25.04 14.87
C ASN A 385 21.04 24.74 15.97
N ILE A 386 20.43 25.78 16.50
CA ILE A 386 19.35 25.66 17.48
C ILE A 386 18.06 25.37 16.75
N GLN A 387 17.40 24.31 17.16
CA GLN A 387 16.10 23.86 16.68
C GLN A 387 15.07 23.93 17.81
N LEU A 388 13.91 24.50 17.53
CA LEU A 388 12.77 24.53 18.44
C LEU A 388 11.83 23.40 18.11
N ALA A 389 11.73 22.43 19.00
CA ALA A 389 10.73 21.38 18.90
C ALA A 389 9.39 21.93 19.41
N VAL A 390 8.39 21.95 18.56
CA VAL A 390 7.10 22.55 18.86
C VAL A 390 5.95 21.55 18.67
N VAL A 391 4.88 21.78 19.42
CA VAL A 391 3.60 21.05 19.32
C VAL A 391 2.51 22.05 19.00
N VAL A 392 1.77 21.80 17.93
CA VAL A 392 0.74 22.73 17.43
C VAL A 392 -0.49 22.71 18.31
N ASP A 393 -1.06 23.88 18.61
CA ASP A 393 -2.18 24.02 19.56
C ASP A 393 -3.47 23.33 19.10
N ASP A 394 -3.76 23.35 17.81
CA ASP A 394 -4.95 22.76 17.18
C ASP A 394 -4.70 21.37 16.57
N ASP A 395 -3.56 20.74 16.89
CA ASP A 395 -3.29 19.36 16.52
C ASP A 395 -4.17 18.41 17.36
N PRO A 396 -5.02 17.56 16.74
CA PRO A 396 -5.79 16.54 17.46
C PRO A 396 -4.92 15.56 18.25
N GLY A 397 -3.68 15.35 17.81
CA GLY A 397 -2.67 14.51 18.46
C GLY A 397 -1.71 15.25 19.38
N ARG A 398 -2.05 16.46 19.83
CA ARG A 398 -1.19 17.30 20.67
C ARG A 398 -0.56 16.58 21.87
N GLU A 399 -1.32 15.70 22.53
CA GLU A 399 -0.83 14.94 23.69
C GLU A 399 0.33 14.02 23.29
N PHE A 400 0.29 13.44 22.09
CA PHE A 400 1.36 12.61 21.55
C PHE A 400 2.61 13.43 21.26
N GLY A 401 2.46 14.64 20.73
CA GLY A 401 3.57 15.58 20.52
C GLY A 401 4.26 15.95 21.82
N MET A 402 3.49 16.20 22.89
CA MET A 402 4.02 16.45 24.23
C MET A 402 4.72 15.21 24.84
N MET A 403 4.37 14.01 24.36
CA MET A 403 5.04 12.74 24.71
C MET A 403 6.19 12.39 23.75
N ARG A 404 6.63 13.35 22.93
CA ARG A 404 7.71 13.19 21.94
C ARG A 404 7.46 12.13 20.89
N GLN A 405 6.18 11.84 20.58
CA GLN A 405 5.81 10.91 19.52
C GLN A 405 6.05 11.50 18.13
N PRO A 406 6.61 10.72 17.18
CA PRO A 406 6.75 11.17 15.79
C PRO A 406 5.41 11.55 15.15
N GLY A 407 5.45 12.58 14.26
CA GLY A 407 4.27 13.03 13.53
C GLY A 407 3.46 14.14 14.20
N HIS A 408 3.64 14.38 15.50
CA HIS A 408 2.96 15.42 16.27
C HIS A 408 3.92 16.43 16.91
N ARG A 409 5.21 16.35 16.57
CA ARG A 409 6.30 17.16 17.04
C ARG A 409 7.07 17.67 15.83
N PHE A 410 7.18 18.96 15.69
CA PHE A 410 7.78 19.63 14.52
C PHE A 410 8.99 20.45 14.94
N PHE A 411 9.97 20.59 14.04
CA PHE A 411 11.20 21.28 14.30
C PHE A 411 11.31 22.54 13.44
N PHE A 412 11.57 23.67 14.08
CA PHE A 412 11.73 24.96 13.43
C PHE A 412 13.01 25.64 13.88
N SER A 413 13.65 26.36 12.97
CA SER A 413 14.73 27.24 13.34
C SER A 413 14.19 28.46 14.11
N VAL A 414 15.05 29.13 14.84
CA VAL A 414 14.68 30.31 15.61
C VAL A 414 14.17 31.49 14.75
N GLU A 415 14.50 31.50 13.47
CA GLU A 415 14.07 32.50 12.49
C GLU A 415 12.68 32.25 11.92
N GLU A 416 12.15 31.04 12.13
CA GLU A 416 10.86 30.59 11.61
C GLU A 416 9.73 30.68 12.64
N VAL A 417 9.99 31.25 13.80
CA VAL A 417 8.99 31.41 14.86
C VAL A 417 8.87 32.86 15.31
N GLU A 418 7.65 33.29 15.57
CA GLU A 418 7.32 34.59 16.13
C GLU A 418 6.79 34.40 17.57
N PRO A 419 7.38 35.04 18.59
CA PRO A 419 6.88 34.97 19.96
C PRO A 419 5.43 35.45 20.06
N LEU A 420 4.56 34.67 20.69
CA LEU A 420 3.22 35.12 21.06
C LEU A 420 3.23 35.57 22.52
N GLU A 421 2.80 36.81 22.80
CA GLU A 421 2.63 37.29 24.18
C GLU A 421 1.55 36.42 24.86
N ASP A 422 1.83 35.86 26.03
CA ASP A 422 0.83 35.23 26.86
C ASP A 422 -0.26 36.23 27.17
N ALA A 423 -1.50 35.93 26.76
CA ALA A 423 -2.67 36.71 27.21
C ALA A 423 -2.66 36.73 28.75
N LYS A 424 -2.44 37.89 29.35
CA LYS A 424 -2.50 38.06 30.79
C LYS A 424 -3.78 37.45 31.31
N VAL A 425 -3.68 36.36 32.06
CA VAL A 425 -4.81 35.86 32.85
C VAL A 425 -5.15 36.96 33.84
N GLU A 426 -6.18 37.72 33.56
CA GLU A 426 -6.81 38.61 34.57
C GLU A 426 -7.28 37.72 35.72
N LYS A 427 -6.50 37.73 36.81
CA LYS A 427 -6.99 37.27 38.09
C LYS A 427 -8.16 38.18 38.50
N GLN A 428 -9.37 37.70 38.27
CA GLN A 428 -10.51 38.24 39.01
C GLN A 428 -10.32 37.94 40.48
N ALA A 429 -10.23 39.01 41.26
CA ALA A 429 -10.18 39.02 42.70
C ALA A 429 -11.55 38.69 43.29
#